data_110a8938750f3cf364b5f69c8a4f45c1
#
_entry.id   110a8938750f3cf364b5f69c8a4f45c1
#
_cell.length_a   1.000
_cell.length_b   1.000
_cell.length_c   1.000
_cell.angle_alpha   90.00
_cell.angle_beta   90.00
_cell.angle_gamma   90.00
#
_symmetry.space_group_name_H-M   'P 1'
#
loop_
_entity.id
_entity.type
_entity.pdbx_description
1 polymer ?
#
loop_
_entity_poly.entity_id
_entity_poly.type
_entity_poly.pdbx_seq_one_letter_code
_entity_poly.pdbx_strand_id
1 'polypeptide(L)'
;MKIEELRNLQANVFQRFVTILEQRRLAHAYLFSGDFASFDMAIFLSQSLFCQEKEGVLPCQKCRSCRLIEANEFSDLTVIAPQGNVIKTDTIRELVKNFSQSGFESNKQVFIIRDAEKMHANAANSLLKVIEEPQSAIHIFLLTNQEEAVLPTIKSRTQIIGFPKNIPAMERMLEEEGLLKTQANLLAQLVSSQEEAKKLAENKNFLDLMGQAKKFTDLLLVEPTRAYLQVGILVSLAVEKAEQGRLFDLLSLILSEKMMESANVREKMDAVLKAKKMWQANVSLQNSLEYITL
;
A
#
# COMPACT_ATOMS: atom_id res chain seq x y z
N MET A 1 4.44 -12.59 5.41
CA MET A 1 3.17 -12.63 6.21
C MET A 1 2.66 -14.05 6.37
N LYS A 2 2.05 -14.41 7.53
CA LYS A 2 1.42 -15.73 7.72
C LYS A 2 0.11 -15.83 6.93
N ILE A 3 -0.24 -17.04 6.49
CA ILE A 3 -1.47 -17.28 5.69
C ILE A 3 -2.73 -16.86 6.44
N GLU A 4 -2.79 -17.06 7.76
CA GLU A 4 -3.95 -16.68 8.57
C GLU A 4 -4.13 -15.14 8.62
N GLU A 5 -3.04 -14.39 8.73
CA GLU A 5 -3.06 -12.92 8.68
C GLU A 5 -3.57 -12.43 7.32
N LEU A 6 -3.04 -13.01 6.23
CA LEU A 6 -3.47 -12.68 4.87
C LEU A 6 -4.97 -12.99 4.66
N ARG A 7 -5.44 -14.14 5.16
CA ARG A 7 -6.86 -14.51 5.14
C ARG A 7 -7.73 -13.50 5.88
N ASN A 8 -7.28 -13.04 7.05
CA ASN A 8 -8.04 -12.07 7.86
C ASN A 8 -8.08 -10.68 7.20
N LEU A 9 -6.97 -10.25 6.57
CA LEU A 9 -6.88 -8.96 5.92
C LEU A 9 -7.67 -8.90 4.61
N GLN A 10 -7.65 -9.97 3.82
CA GLN A 10 -8.22 -10.04 2.46
C GLN A 10 -9.07 -11.30 2.26
N ALA A 11 -10.03 -11.55 3.15
CA ALA A 11 -10.80 -12.80 3.18
C ALA A 11 -11.43 -13.16 1.82
N ASN A 12 -12.07 -12.21 1.15
CA ASN A 12 -12.74 -12.46 -0.14
C ASN A 12 -11.73 -12.74 -1.26
N VAL A 13 -10.65 -11.96 -1.34
CA VAL A 13 -9.60 -12.13 -2.35
C VAL A 13 -8.85 -13.44 -2.12
N PHE A 14 -8.54 -13.74 -0.86
CA PHE A 14 -7.88 -14.99 -0.47
C PHE A 14 -8.73 -16.21 -0.89
N GLN A 15 -10.00 -16.22 -0.53
CA GLN A 15 -10.90 -17.33 -0.88
C GLN A 15 -11.05 -17.49 -2.40
N ARG A 16 -11.13 -16.38 -3.14
CA ARG A 16 -11.15 -16.39 -4.60
C ARG A 16 -9.92 -17.06 -5.19
N PHE A 17 -8.72 -16.72 -4.70
CA PHE A 17 -7.49 -17.34 -5.19
C PHE A 17 -7.34 -18.80 -4.77
N VAL A 18 -7.79 -19.19 -3.57
CA VAL A 18 -7.84 -20.62 -3.17
C VAL A 18 -8.67 -21.41 -4.17
N THR A 19 -9.87 -20.93 -4.50
CA THR A 19 -10.75 -21.58 -5.50
C THR A 19 -10.09 -21.65 -6.89
N ILE A 20 -9.41 -20.57 -7.33
CA ILE A 20 -8.70 -20.54 -8.62
C ILE A 20 -7.57 -21.59 -8.64
N LEU A 21 -6.83 -21.71 -7.52
CA LEU A 21 -5.74 -22.68 -7.38
C LEU A 21 -6.26 -24.14 -7.38
N GLU A 22 -7.36 -24.41 -6.66
CA GLU A 22 -8.04 -25.72 -6.63
C GLU A 22 -8.49 -26.14 -8.03
N GLN A 23 -9.01 -25.19 -8.80
CA GLN A 23 -9.45 -25.41 -10.18
C GLN A 23 -8.29 -25.45 -11.19
N ARG A 24 -7.04 -25.19 -10.76
CA ARG A 24 -5.85 -25.08 -11.62
C ARG A 24 -6.01 -24.04 -12.74
N ARG A 25 -6.70 -22.95 -12.46
CA ARG A 25 -7.05 -21.88 -13.43
C ARG A 25 -6.35 -20.55 -13.15
N LEU A 26 -5.18 -20.61 -12.47
CA LEU A 26 -4.41 -19.39 -12.25
C LEU A 26 -3.98 -18.82 -13.61
N ALA A 27 -4.43 -17.59 -13.90
CA ALA A 27 -4.06 -16.91 -15.14
C ALA A 27 -2.57 -16.56 -15.13
N HIS A 28 -2.02 -16.31 -16.29
CA HIS A 28 -0.61 -15.95 -16.44
C HIS A 28 -0.31 -14.49 -16.11
N ALA A 29 -1.32 -13.59 -16.10
CA ALA A 29 -1.11 -12.18 -15.77
C ALA A 29 -2.27 -11.60 -14.95
N TYR A 30 -1.92 -10.94 -13.86
CA TYR A 30 -2.82 -10.22 -12.97
C TYR A 30 -2.34 -8.79 -12.75
N LEU A 31 -3.30 -7.87 -12.60
CA LEU A 31 -3.08 -6.54 -12.06
C LEU A 31 -3.77 -6.45 -10.69
N PHE A 32 -2.99 -6.33 -9.62
CA PHE A 32 -3.48 -6.14 -8.26
C PHE A 32 -3.61 -4.64 -8.01
N SER A 33 -4.85 -4.18 -7.83
CA SER A 33 -5.20 -2.78 -7.61
C SER A 33 -5.45 -2.52 -6.14
N GLY A 34 -4.57 -1.77 -5.51
CA GLY A 34 -4.52 -1.50 -4.07
C GLY A 34 -3.32 -2.17 -3.40
N ASP A 35 -2.79 -1.50 -2.37
CA ASP A 35 -1.55 -1.91 -1.69
C ASP A 35 -1.81 -2.81 -0.46
N PHE A 36 -3.07 -3.02 -0.11
CA PHE A 36 -3.41 -3.68 1.13
C PHE A 36 -3.25 -5.19 1.03
N ALA A 37 -2.07 -5.68 1.41
CA ALA A 37 -1.64 -7.08 1.33
C ALA A 37 -1.57 -7.67 -0.10
N SER A 38 -1.48 -6.81 -1.13
CA SER A 38 -1.37 -7.26 -2.53
C SER A 38 -0.02 -7.96 -2.79
N PHE A 39 1.07 -7.44 -2.23
CA PHE A 39 2.39 -8.06 -2.31
C PHE A 39 2.42 -9.42 -1.58
N ASP A 40 1.86 -9.48 -0.38
CA ASP A 40 1.78 -10.72 0.39
C ASP A 40 0.93 -11.80 -0.33
N MET A 41 -0.12 -11.38 -1.03
CA MET A 41 -0.91 -12.28 -1.88
C MET A 41 -0.08 -12.79 -3.06
N ALA A 42 0.72 -11.96 -3.70
CA ALA A 42 1.61 -12.40 -4.78
C ALA A 42 2.68 -13.39 -4.27
N ILE A 43 3.24 -13.17 -3.08
CA ILE A 43 4.15 -14.11 -2.40
C ILE A 43 3.43 -15.42 -2.06
N PHE A 44 2.22 -15.37 -1.48
CA PHE A 44 1.40 -16.56 -1.21
C PHE A 44 1.15 -17.39 -2.47
N LEU A 45 0.78 -16.75 -3.57
CA LEU A 45 0.55 -17.43 -4.85
C LEU A 45 1.84 -18.04 -5.40
N SER A 46 2.96 -17.33 -5.28
CA SER A 46 4.28 -17.86 -5.65
C SER A 46 4.64 -19.08 -4.81
N GLN A 47 4.47 -19.00 -3.49
CA GLN A 47 4.68 -20.16 -2.62
C GLN A 47 3.74 -21.33 -2.98
N SER A 48 2.47 -21.05 -3.32
CA SER A 48 1.51 -22.08 -3.76
C SER A 48 1.93 -22.76 -5.07
N LEU A 49 2.63 -22.06 -5.95
CA LEU A 49 3.14 -22.63 -7.20
C LEU A 49 4.33 -23.57 -6.99
N PHE A 50 5.27 -23.23 -6.10
CA PHE A 50 6.56 -23.89 -5.95
C PHE A 50 6.68 -24.77 -4.69
N CYS A 51 5.77 -24.69 -3.73
CA CYS A 51 5.81 -25.50 -2.53
C CYS A 51 5.69 -27.00 -2.87
N GLN A 52 6.59 -27.80 -2.34
CA GLN A 52 6.59 -29.26 -2.51
C GLN A 52 5.78 -30.00 -1.45
N GLU A 53 5.54 -29.35 -0.31
CA GLU A 53 4.86 -29.90 0.87
C GLU A 53 3.53 -29.18 1.14
N LYS A 54 2.64 -29.14 0.13
CA LYS A 54 1.36 -28.42 0.21
C LYS A 54 0.33 -29.19 1.02
N GLU A 55 -0.51 -28.45 1.75
CA GLU A 55 -1.77 -28.97 2.26
C GLU A 55 -2.91 -28.55 1.31
N GLY A 56 -3.31 -29.45 0.40
CA GLY A 56 -4.18 -29.12 -0.72
C GLY A 56 -3.50 -28.12 -1.68
N VAL A 57 -3.99 -26.89 -1.76
CA VAL A 57 -3.40 -25.80 -2.55
C VAL A 57 -2.60 -24.82 -1.71
N LEU A 58 -2.64 -24.91 -0.39
CA LEU A 58 -1.97 -24.00 0.52
C LEU A 58 -0.48 -24.37 0.67
N PRO A 59 0.44 -23.40 0.62
CA PRO A 59 1.86 -23.65 0.82
C PRO A 59 2.15 -23.91 2.30
N CYS A 60 3.14 -24.79 2.58
CA CYS A 60 3.50 -25.14 3.96
C CYS A 60 4.24 -24.01 4.72
N GLN A 61 4.72 -22.97 4.06
CA GLN A 61 5.53 -21.87 4.60
C GLN A 61 6.85 -22.29 5.32
N LYS A 62 7.22 -23.57 5.29
CA LYS A 62 8.36 -24.12 6.06
C LYS A 62 9.43 -24.74 5.17
N CYS A 63 9.08 -25.27 4.00
CA CYS A 63 10.04 -25.91 3.09
C CYS A 63 11.04 -24.90 2.52
N ARG A 64 12.12 -25.41 1.90
CA ARG A 64 13.19 -24.58 1.30
C ARG A 64 12.62 -23.54 0.33
N SER A 65 11.76 -23.97 -0.61
CA SER A 65 11.18 -23.05 -1.61
C SER A 65 10.35 -21.97 -0.96
N CYS A 66 9.49 -22.28 0.03
CA CYS A 66 8.69 -21.27 0.72
C CYS A 66 9.53 -20.22 1.44
N ARG A 67 10.63 -20.65 2.11
CA ARG A 67 11.52 -19.71 2.82
C ARG A 67 12.30 -18.82 1.85
N LEU A 68 12.83 -19.38 0.76
CA LEU A 68 13.55 -18.61 -0.25
C LEU A 68 12.63 -17.60 -0.96
N ILE A 69 11.37 -17.97 -1.24
CA ILE A 69 10.38 -17.06 -1.82
C ILE A 69 10.06 -15.91 -0.86
N GLU A 70 9.88 -16.18 0.43
CA GLU A 70 9.65 -15.15 1.44
C GLU A 70 10.84 -14.18 1.58
N ALA A 71 12.07 -14.71 1.43
CA ALA A 71 13.30 -13.91 1.44
C ALA A 71 13.60 -13.19 0.10
N ASN A 72 12.79 -13.42 -0.96
CA ASN A 72 13.06 -12.98 -2.35
C ASN A 72 14.39 -13.50 -2.92
N GLU A 73 14.78 -14.71 -2.54
CA GLU A 73 16.04 -15.37 -2.95
C GLU A 73 15.78 -16.63 -3.80
N PHE A 74 14.54 -16.90 -4.18
CA PHE A 74 14.19 -18.05 -5.00
C PHE A 74 14.50 -17.78 -6.47
N SER A 75 15.24 -18.67 -7.12
CA SER A 75 15.78 -18.48 -8.48
C SER A 75 14.71 -18.25 -9.55
N ASP A 76 13.53 -18.88 -9.42
CA ASP A 76 12.41 -18.77 -10.36
C ASP A 76 11.37 -17.70 -9.96
N LEU A 77 11.69 -16.87 -8.95
CA LEU A 77 10.94 -15.68 -8.57
C LEU A 77 11.78 -14.43 -8.80
N THR A 78 11.24 -13.48 -9.54
CA THR A 78 11.86 -12.17 -9.72
C THR A 78 10.92 -11.08 -9.23
N VAL A 79 11.39 -10.26 -8.28
CA VAL A 79 10.64 -9.09 -7.78
C VAL A 79 11.30 -7.83 -8.31
N ILE A 80 10.53 -6.99 -8.98
CA ILE A 80 10.97 -5.69 -9.50
C ILE A 80 10.23 -4.59 -8.75
N ALA A 81 11.00 -3.60 -8.31
CA ALA A 81 10.51 -2.36 -7.74
C ALA A 81 11.15 -1.16 -8.47
N PRO A 82 10.51 0.01 -8.46
CA PRO A 82 11.08 1.20 -9.09
C PRO A 82 12.39 1.61 -8.42
N GLN A 83 13.35 2.05 -9.22
CA GLN A 83 14.54 2.74 -8.74
C GLN A 83 14.28 4.24 -8.71
N GLY A 84 14.05 4.79 -7.53
CA GLY A 84 13.49 6.13 -7.37
C GLY A 84 12.01 6.16 -7.77
N ASN A 85 11.64 7.00 -8.74
CA ASN A 85 10.24 7.18 -9.16
C ASN A 85 9.88 6.48 -10.47
N VAL A 86 10.75 5.64 -11.03
CA VAL A 86 10.51 5.04 -12.35
C VAL A 86 11.02 3.61 -12.44
N ILE A 87 10.31 2.75 -13.18
CA ILE A 87 10.79 1.46 -13.64
C ILE A 87 11.34 1.65 -15.06
N LYS A 88 12.66 1.48 -15.20
CA LYS A 88 13.38 1.72 -16.47
C LYS A 88 13.04 0.65 -17.51
N THR A 89 13.07 1.06 -18.76
CA THR A 89 12.82 0.17 -19.92
C THR A 89 13.80 -0.99 -19.99
N ASP A 90 15.08 -0.75 -19.66
CA ASP A 90 16.10 -1.78 -19.73
C ASP A 90 15.89 -2.87 -18.68
N THR A 91 15.42 -2.53 -17.47
CA THR A 91 15.05 -3.49 -16.43
C THR A 91 13.96 -4.46 -16.93
N ILE A 92 12.93 -3.94 -17.60
CA ILE A 92 11.86 -4.78 -18.16
C ILE A 92 12.34 -5.57 -19.37
N ARG A 93 13.22 -5.02 -20.21
CA ARG A 93 13.81 -5.77 -21.34
C ARG A 93 14.67 -6.93 -20.91
N GLU A 94 15.46 -6.77 -19.86
CA GLU A 94 16.23 -7.86 -19.25
C GLU A 94 15.29 -8.93 -18.68
N LEU A 95 14.24 -8.51 -17.98
CA LEU A 95 13.19 -9.40 -17.52
C LEU A 95 12.60 -10.21 -18.70
N VAL A 96 12.18 -9.55 -19.78
CA VAL A 96 11.59 -10.19 -20.97
C VAL A 96 12.54 -11.20 -21.62
N LYS A 97 13.85 -10.95 -21.61
CA LYS A 97 14.83 -11.94 -22.07
C LYS A 97 14.83 -13.20 -21.21
N ASN A 98 14.65 -13.04 -19.90
CA ASN A 98 14.60 -14.18 -18.97
C ASN A 98 13.32 -15.02 -19.15
N PHE A 99 12.23 -14.46 -19.65
CA PHE A 99 11.00 -15.22 -19.97
C PHE A 99 11.21 -16.30 -21.05
N SER A 100 12.20 -16.12 -21.92
CA SER A 100 12.52 -17.08 -22.99
C SER A 100 13.38 -18.25 -22.50
N GLN A 101 13.84 -18.22 -21.25
CA GLN A 101 14.60 -19.29 -20.62
C GLN A 101 13.66 -20.10 -19.73
N SER A 102 13.85 -21.41 -19.71
CA SER A 102 13.17 -22.26 -18.71
C SER A 102 13.65 -21.90 -17.31
N GLY A 103 12.79 -22.04 -16.28
CA GLY A 103 13.16 -21.82 -14.90
C GLY A 103 14.41 -22.63 -14.48
N PHE A 104 15.14 -22.13 -13.49
CA PHE A 104 16.38 -22.76 -13.01
C PHE A 104 16.09 -24.00 -12.16
N GLU A 105 15.04 -23.96 -11.33
CA GLU A 105 14.67 -25.06 -10.42
C GLU A 105 13.35 -25.73 -10.81
N SER A 106 12.53 -25.07 -11.67
CA SER A 106 11.22 -25.59 -12.11
C SER A 106 10.91 -25.19 -13.54
N ASN A 107 9.81 -25.76 -14.09
CA ASN A 107 9.32 -25.37 -15.41
C ASN A 107 8.46 -24.10 -15.39
N LYS A 108 8.40 -23.39 -14.26
CA LYS A 108 7.58 -22.21 -14.06
C LYS A 108 8.44 -21.05 -13.59
N GLN A 109 8.02 -19.84 -13.91
CA GLN A 109 8.63 -18.62 -13.40
C GLN A 109 7.55 -17.67 -12.91
N VAL A 110 7.85 -16.91 -11.87
CA VAL A 110 6.96 -15.88 -11.31
C VAL A 110 7.67 -14.53 -11.32
N PHE A 111 6.94 -13.52 -11.76
CA PHE A 111 7.41 -12.14 -11.80
C PHE A 111 6.44 -11.25 -11.05
N ILE A 112 6.94 -10.51 -10.08
CA ILE A 112 6.18 -9.53 -9.30
C ILE A 112 6.75 -8.15 -9.63
N ILE A 113 5.93 -7.27 -10.19
CA ILE A 113 6.31 -5.91 -10.53
C ILE A 113 5.54 -4.96 -9.63
N ARG A 114 6.24 -4.34 -8.67
CA ARG A 114 5.66 -3.37 -7.74
C ARG A 114 5.56 -2.00 -8.38
N ASP A 115 4.57 -1.22 -7.98
CA ASP A 115 4.31 0.13 -8.48
C ASP A 115 4.27 0.17 -10.02
N ALA A 116 3.43 -0.68 -10.61
CA ALA A 116 3.36 -0.86 -12.06
C ALA A 116 2.98 0.42 -12.82
N GLU A 117 2.31 1.38 -12.17
CA GLU A 117 2.03 2.72 -12.68
C GLU A 117 3.29 3.54 -12.95
N LYS A 118 4.42 3.20 -12.31
CA LYS A 118 5.71 3.87 -12.50
C LYS A 118 6.52 3.31 -13.67
N MET A 119 5.96 2.35 -14.42
CA MET A 119 6.60 1.87 -15.64
C MET A 119 6.57 2.94 -16.73
N HIS A 120 7.74 3.20 -17.33
CA HIS A 120 7.79 4.01 -18.54
C HIS A 120 6.97 3.32 -19.67
N ALA A 121 6.28 4.10 -20.52
CA ALA A 121 5.42 3.55 -21.59
C ALA A 121 6.13 2.50 -22.46
N ASN A 122 7.40 2.73 -22.82
CA ASN A 122 8.20 1.78 -23.59
C ASN A 122 8.51 0.47 -22.81
N ALA A 123 8.66 0.56 -21.48
CA ALA A 123 8.83 -0.61 -20.61
C ALA A 123 7.56 -1.46 -20.62
N ALA A 124 6.42 -0.83 -20.38
CA ALA A 124 5.12 -1.49 -20.39
C ALA A 124 4.81 -2.13 -21.74
N ASN A 125 5.08 -1.45 -22.85
CA ASN A 125 4.91 -2.01 -24.20
C ASN A 125 5.80 -3.23 -24.46
N SER A 126 7.01 -3.27 -23.90
CA SER A 126 7.89 -4.45 -24.02
C SER A 126 7.30 -5.67 -23.29
N LEU A 127 6.51 -5.46 -22.21
CA LEU A 127 5.86 -6.53 -21.45
C LEU A 127 4.62 -7.10 -22.15
N LEU A 128 3.92 -6.28 -22.98
CA LEU A 128 2.66 -6.67 -23.61
C LEU A 128 2.77 -7.97 -24.41
N LYS A 129 3.86 -8.12 -25.19
CA LYS A 129 4.06 -9.32 -26.00
C LYS A 129 4.11 -10.60 -25.17
N VAL A 130 4.72 -10.54 -24.00
CA VAL A 130 4.84 -11.69 -23.09
C VAL A 130 3.52 -11.98 -22.38
N ILE A 131 2.76 -10.90 -22.06
CA ILE A 131 1.42 -11.05 -21.47
C ILE A 131 0.45 -11.67 -22.49
N GLU A 132 0.59 -11.36 -23.79
CA GLU A 132 -0.29 -11.91 -24.82
C GLU A 132 0.07 -13.37 -25.18
N GLU A 133 1.34 -13.65 -25.37
CA GLU A 133 1.85 -14.94 -25.85
C GLU A 133 3.01 -15.43 -25.00
N PRO A 134 2.73 -15.97 -23.80
CA PRO A 134 3.79 -16.47 -22.93
C PRO A 134 4.49 -17.68 -23.56
N GLN A 135 5.80 -17.59 -23.73
CA GLN A 135 6.64 -18.65 -24.33
C GLN A 135 6.89 -19.84 -23.39
N SER A 136 6.62 -19.67 -22.10
CA SER A 136 6.82 -20.65 -21.03
C SER A 136 5.71 -20.55 -19.97
N ALA A 137 5.71 -21.45 -19.00
CA ALA A 137 4.76 -21.38 -17.86
C ALA A 137 5.15 -20.26 -16.91
N ILE A 138 4.75 -19.03 -17.24
CA ILE A 138 5.01 -17.84 -16.45
C ILE A 138 3.75 -17.34 -15.75
N HIS A 139 3.96 -16.69 -14.60
CA HIS A 139 2.93 -15.90 -13.92
C HIS A 139 3.47 -14.52 -13.61
N ILE A 140 2.71 -13.48 -13.96
CA ILE A 140 3.08 -12.08 -13.78
C ILE A 140 2.06 -11.43 -12.86
N PHE A 141 2.52 -10.87 -11.75
CA PHE A 141 1.72 -10.08 -10.81
C PHE A 141 2.18 -8.62 -10.87
N LEU A 142 1.36 -7.77 -11.47
CA LEU A 142 1.56 -6.32 -11.49
C LEU A 142 0.82 -5.73 -10.30
N LEU A 143 1.50 -4.97 -9.45
CA LEU A 143 0.91 -4.34 -8.26
C LEU A 143 0.89 -2.83 -8.46
N THR A 144 -0.23 -2.19 -8.15
CA THR A 144 -0.39 -0.75 -8.28
C THR A 144 -1.30 -0.17 -7.20
N ASN A 145 -1.00 1.05 -6.75
CA ASN A 145 -1.88 1.86 -5.90
C ASN A 145 -2.73 2.84 -6.71
N GLN A 146 -2.41 3.01 -7.99
CA GLN A 146 -3.03 3.98 -8.88
C GLN A 146 -3.41 3.29 -10.19
N GLU A 147 -4.50 2.51 -10.14
CA GLU A 147 -4.97 1.74 -11.30
C GLU A 147 -5.17 2.63 -12.55
N GLU A 148 -5.67 3.86 -12.35
CA GLU A 148 -5.91 4.80 -13.45
C GLU A 148 -4.62 5.26 -14.15
N ALA A 149 -3.49 5.23 -13.45
CA ALA A 149 -2.19 5.58 -14.03
C ALA A 149 -1.53 4.41 -14.79
N VAL A 150 -2.05 3.19 -14.66
CA VAL A 150 -1.58 2.02 -15.43
C VAL A 150 -2.12 2.10 -16.86
N LEU A 151 -1.25 1.83 -17.83
CA LEU A 151 -1.61 1.88 -19.26
C LEU A 151 -2.84 1.01 -19.58
N PRO A 152 -3.82 1.53 -20.34
CA PRO A 152 -5.01 0.77 -20.75
C PRO A 152 -4.68 -0.55 -21.47
N THR A 153 -3.58 -0.58 -22.20
CA THR A 153 -3.09 -1.78 -22.91
C THR A 153 -2.66 -2.91 -21.97
N ILE A 154 -2.13 -2.60 -20.79
CA ILE A 154 -1.84 -3.58 -19.71
C ILE A 154 -3.16 -4.02 -19.08
N LYS A 155 -4.02 -3.08 -18.71
CA LYS A 155 -5.32 -3.38 -18.06
C LYS A 155 -6.18 -4.32 -18.89
N SER A 156 -6.23 -4.14 -20.19
CA SER A 156 -7.02 -4.99 -21.10
C SER A 156 -6.52 -6.44 -21.25
N ARG A 157 -5.27 -6.72 -20.84
CA ARG A 157 -4.60 -8.04 -20.97
C ARG A 157 -4.34 -8.74 -19.65
N THR A 158 -4.70 -8.11 -18.55
CA THR A 158 -4.52 -8.66 -17.22
C THR A 158 -5.86 -8.89 -16.53
N GLN A 159 -5.92 -9.85 -15.63
CA GLN A 159 -7.07 -9.96 -14.72
C GLN A 159 -6.90 -8.97 -13.57
N ILE A 160 -7.78 -7.99 -13.49
CA ILE A 160 -7.72 -6.96 -12.44
C ILE A 160 -8.38 -7.53 -11.18
N ILE A 161 -7.67 -7.48 -10.06
CA ILE A 161 -8.13 -7.88 -8.73
C ILE A 161 -7.93 -6.70 -7.78
N GLY A 162 -9.04 -6.21 -7.22
CA GLY A 162 -9.00 -5.14 -6.22
C GLY A 162 -8.57 -5.67 -4.85
N PHE A 163 -7.69 -4.92 -4.19
CA PHE A 163 -7.24 -5.15 -2.82
C PHE A 163 -7.73 -4.00 -1.92
N PRO A 164 -9.01 -4.01 -1.53
CA PRO A 164 -9.56 -2.95 -0.71
C PRO A 164 -8.94 -2.98 0.68
N LYS A 165 -8.76 -1.79 1.26
CA LYS A 165 -8.28 -1.63 2.62
C LYS A 165 -9.31 -2.18 3.61
N ASN A 166 -8.87 -3.09 4.46
CA ASN A 166 -9.70 -3.65 5.53
C ASN A 166 -9.41 -2.91 6.85
N ILE A 167 -10.05 -1.75 7.03
CA ILE A 167 -9.85 -0.90 8.21
C ILE A 167 -10.13 -1.67 9.52
N PRO A 168 -11.25 -2.42 9.68
CA PRO A 168 -11.52 -3.16 10.92
C PRO A 168 -10.46 -4.22 11.26
N ALA A 169 -9.87 -4.86 10.26
CA ALA A 169 -8.81 -5.84 10.50
C ALA A 169 -7.50 -5.15 10.89
N MET A 170 -7.20 -3.99 10.29
CA MET A 170 -6.04 -3.19 10.65
C MET A 170 -6.14 -2.62 12.06
N GLU A 171 -7.31 -2.11 12.45
CA GLU A 171 -7.56 -1.62 13.80
C GLU A 171 -7.27 -2.69 14.85
N ARG A 172 -7.84 -3.90 14.66
CA ARG A 172 -7.61 -5.03 15.58
C ARG A 172 -6.13 -5.38 15.70
N MET A 173 -5.42 -5.44 14.58
CA MET A 173 -3.98 -5.71 14.57
C MET A 173 -3.21 -4.65 15.36
N LEU A 174 -3.52 -3.38 15.19
CA LEU A 174 -2.87 -2.27 15.90
C LEU A 174 -3.21 -2.25 17.39
N GLU A 175 -4.44 -2.62 17.79
CA GLU A 175 -4.84 -2.80 19.17
C GLU A 175 -4.07 -3.97 19.84
N GLU A 176 -3.88 -5.08 19.12
CA GLU A 176 -3.08 -6.23 19.58
C GLU A 176 -1.60 -5.86 19.75
N GLU A 177 -1.08 -4.92 18.98
CA GLU A 177 0.26 -4.34 19.13
C GLU A 177 0.35 -3.28 20.26
N GLY A 178 -0.75 -2.99 20.95
CA GLY A 178 -0.78 -2.15 22.13
C GLY A 178 -1.22 -0.71 21.93
N LEU A 179 -1.70 -0.32 20.74
CA LEU A 179 -2.25 1.01 20.53
C LEU A 179 -3.62 1.17 21.19
N LEU A 180 -3.91 2.39 21.65
CA LEU A 180 -5.26 2.73 22.11
C LEU A 180 -6.23 2.67 20.91
N LYS A 181 -7.45 2.25 21.13
CA LYS A 181 -8.49 2.11 20.10
C LYS A 181 -8.62 3.36 19.21
N THR A 182 -8.57 4.56 19.80
CA THR A 182 -8.64 5.83 19.07
C THR A 182 -7.41 6.06 18.18
N GLN A 183 -6.23 5.65 18.62
CA GLN A 183 -5.00 5.72 17.83
C GLN A 183 -5.01 4.69 16.71
N ALA A 184 -5.43 3.45 17.02
CA ALA A 184 -5.54 2.37 16.05
C ALA A 184 -6.51 2.74 14.92
N ASN A 185 -7.67 3.32 15.25
CA ASN A 185 -8.65 3.77 14.27
C ASN A 185 -8.08 4.84 13.33
N LEU A 186 -7.50 5.92 13.87
CA LEU A 186 -6.91 7.00 13.07
C LEU A 186 -5.75 6.47 12.20
N LEU A 187 -4.87 5.66 12.79
CA LEU A 187 -3.73 5.11 12.06
C LEU A 187 -4.18 4.14 10.97
N ALA A 188 -5.15 3.27 11.26
CA ALA A 188 -5.72 2.35 10.28
C ALA A 188 -6.34 3.08 9.08
N GLN A 189 -6.92 4.26 9.27
CA GLN A 189 -7.46 5.07 8.19
C GLN A 189 -6.37 5.82 7.40
N LEU A 190 -5.31 6.28 8.09
CA LEU A 190 -4.27 7.13 7.52
C LEU A 190 -3.33 6.37 6.57
N VAL A 191 -2.88 5.16 6.97
CA VAL A 191 -1.84 4.41 6.24
C VAL A 191 -2.39 3.65 5.04
N SER A 192 -1.54 3.38 4.07
CA SER A 192 -1.89 2.61 2.88
C SER A 192 -1.50 1.12 2.99
N SER A 193 -0.54 0.79 3.85
CA SER A 193 -0.03 -0.58 4.00
C SER A 193 0.13 -0.99 5.46
N GLN A 194 0.16 -2.30 5.71
CA GLN A 194 0.39 -2.87 7.03
C GLN A 194 1.82 -2.58 7.53
N GLU A 195 2.79 -2.60 6.64
CA GLU A 195 4.18 -2.30 6.98
C GLU A 195 4.34 -0.85 7.45
N GLU A 196 3.67 0.10 6.78
CA GLU A 196 3.64 1.50 7.20
C GLU A 196 2.94 1.65 8.56
N ALA A 197 1.83 0.93 8.77
CA ALA A 197 1.11 0.93 10.04
C ALA A 197 2.01 0.53 11.21
N LYS A 198 2.74 -0.58 11.07
CA LYS A 198 3.67 -1.07 12.12
C LYS A 198 4.78 -0.08 12.40
N LYS A 199 5.43 0.46 11.37
CA LYS A 199 6.48 1.48 11.53
C LYS A 199 6.00 2.72 12.28
N LEU A 200 4.79 3.19 11.97
CA LEU A 200 4.23 4.38 12.61
C LEU A 200 3.71 4.07 14.02
N ALA A 201 3.21 2.86 14.27
CA ALA A 201 2.81 2.41 15.62
C ALA A 201 3.97 2.38 16.61
N GLU A 202 5.19 2.06 16.16
CA GLU A 202 6.40 2.06 16.98
C GLU A 202 7.02 3.47 17.15
N ASN A 203 6.61 4.43 16.31
CA ASN A 203 7.17 5.79 16.30
C ASN A 203 6.49 6.68 17.36
N LYS A 204 7.12 6.83 18.53
CA LYS A 204 6.59 7.66 19.62
C LYS A 204 6.33 9.11 19.22
N ASN A 205 7.24 9.72 18.43
CA ASN A 205 7.06 11.10 17.96
C ASN A 205 5.79 11.23 17.09
N PHE A 206 5.51 10.23 16.27
CA PHE A 206 4.32 10.22 15.45
C PHE A 206 3.03 10.01 16.29
N LEU A 207 3.07 9.16 17.31
CA LEU A 207 1.94 8.97 18.24
C LEU A 207 1.66 10.26 19.02
N ASP A 208 2.69 10.98 19.44
CA ASP A 208 2.57 12.30 20.06
C ASP A 208 1.97 13.33 19.09
N LEU A 209 2.42 13.33 17.84
CA LEU A 209 1.87 14.18 16.77
C LEU A 209 0.38 13.91 16.56
N MET A 210 -0.05 12.65 16.54
CA MET A 210 -1.47 12.28 16.46
C MET A 210 -2.27 12.82 17.62
N GLY A 211 -1.76 12.71 18.85
CA GLY A 211 -2.39 13.24 20.04
C GLY A 211 -2.54 14.77 20.00
N GLN A 212 -1.49 15.47 19.58
CA GLN A 212 -1.51 16.94 19.46
C GLN A 212 -2.38 17.41 18.28
N ALA A 213 -2.41 16.68 17.17
CA ALA A 213 -3.32 16.98 16.05
C ALA A 213 -4.79 16.88 16.46
N LYS A 214 -5.16 15.85 17.26
CA LYS A 214 -6.50 15.73 17.80
C LYS A 214 -6.84 16.89 18.71
N LYS A 215 -5.95 17.21 19.66
CA LYS A 215 -6.12 18.35 20.57
C LYS A 215 -6.25 19.68 19.82
N PHE A 216 -5.42 19.90 18.81
CA PHE A 216 -5.50 21.08 17.94
C PHE A 216 -6.86 21.17 17.25
N THR A 217 -7.34 20.07 16.67
CA THR A 217 -8.64 20.02 15.98
C THR A 217 -9.81 20.28 16.93
N ASP A 218 -9.77 19.71 18.13
CA ASP A 218 -10.80 19.94 19.15
C ASP A 218 -10.85 21.44 19.56
N LEU A 219 -9.68 22.04 19.80
CA LEU A 219 -9.58 23.47 20.10
C LEU A 219 -9.99 24.36 18.92
N LEU A 220 -9.64 23.97 17.70
CA LEU A 220 -9.98 24.72 16.49
C LEU A 220 -11.49 24.89 16.32
N LEU A 221 -12.26 23.89 16.74
CA LEU A 221 -13.73 23.92 16.63
C LEU A 221 -14.40 24.72 17.76
N VAL A 222 -13.76 24.83 18.93
CA VAL A 222 -14.35 25.47 20.14
C VAL A 222 -13.73 26.83 20.42
N GLU A 223 -12.40 26.92 20.41
CA GLU A 223 -11.63 28.13 20.76
C GLU A 223 -10.43 28.32 19.81
N PRO A 224 -10.64 28.84 18.58
CA PRO A 224 -9.60 29.00 17.57
C PRO A 224 -8.33 29.74 18.05
N THR A 225 -8.51 30.74 18.94
CA THR A 225 -7.39 31.48 19.54
C THR A 225 -6.46 30.57 20.37
N ARG A 226 -7.00 29.55 21.05
CA ARG A 226 -6.20 28.56 21.76
C ARG A 226 -5.55 27.55 20.79
N ALA A 227 -6.23 27.24 19.70
CA ALA A 227 -5.64 26.40 18.65
C ALA A 227 -4.39 27.07 18.07
N TYR A 228 -4.39 28.37 17.87
CA TYR A 228 -3.21 29.14 17.44
C TYR A 228 -1.98 28.86 18.32
N LEU A 229 -2.16 28.84 19.66
CA LEU A 229 -1.06 28.53 20.58
C LEU A 229 -0.50 27.09 20.46
N GLN A 230 -1.25 26.17 19.88
CA GLN A 230 -0.79 24.80 19.64
C GLN A 230 0.03 24.66 18.36
N VAL A 231 0.01 25.64 17.46
CA VAL A 231 0.73 25.58 16.17
C VAL A 231 2.23 25.32 16.39
N GLY A 232 2.86 26.01 17.33
CA GLY A 232 4.29 25.81 17.64
C GLY A 232 4.64 24.38 18.05
N ILE A 233 3.74 23.70 18.77
CA ILE A 233 3.94 22.30 19.19
C ILE A 233 3.87 21.38 17.96
N LEU A 234 2.87 21.55 17.11
CA LEU A 234 2.74 20.75 15.88
C LEU A 234 3.94 20.94 14.96
N VAL A 235 4.43 22.17 14.81
CA VAL A 235 5.63 22.47 14.01
C VAL A 235 6.88 21.79 14.58
N SER A 236 7.02 21.75 15.92
CA SER A 236 8.17 21.09 16.56
C SER A 236 8.18 19.58 16.43
N LEU A 237 7.00 18.94 16.31
CA LEU A 237 6.85 17.49 16.14
C LEU A 237 6.93 17.07 14.66
N ALA A 238 6.45 17.90 13.74
CA ALA A 238 6.45 17.60 12.30
C ALA A 238 7.67 18.25 11.61
N VAL A 239 8.88 17.74 11.86
CA VAL A 239 10.11 18.30 11.35
C VAL A 239 10.33 17.96 9.88
N GLU A 240 10.14 16.69 9.52
CA GLU A 240 10.35 16.22 8.16
C GLU A 240 9.15 16.54 7.24
N LYS A 241 9.44 16.79 5.96
CA LYS A 241 8.39 17.10 4.97
C LYS A 241 7.33 15.99 4.86
N ALA A 242 7.72 14.74 5.06
CA ALA A 242 6.79 13.60 5.09
C ALA A 242 5.84 13.66 6.31
N GLU A 243 6.36 14.02 7.49
CA GLU A 243 5.55 14.19 8.71
C GLU A 243 4.60 15.37 8.59
N GLN A 244 5.04 16.48 7.99
CA GLN A 244 4.20 17.64 7.70
C GLN A 244 3.02 17.28 6.78
N GLY A 245 3.26 16.47 5.74
CA GLY A 245 2.21 15.96 4.87
C GLY A 245 1.19 15.12 5.64
N ARG A 246 1.69 14.17 6.45
CA ARG A 246 0.84 13.32 7.31
C ARG A 246 0.04 14.12 8.34
N LEU A 247 0.59 15.22 8.87
CA LEU A 247 -0.15 16.11 9.77
C LEU A 247 -1.40 16.66 9.09
N PHE A 248 -1.31 17.18 7.85
CA PHE A 248 -2.49 17.64 7.12
C PHE A 248 -3.49 16.52 6.84
N ASP A 249 -3.01 15.31 6.58
CA ASP A 249 -3.88 14.15 6.38
C ASP A 249 -4.60 13.76 7.68
N LEU A 250 -3.91 13.79 8.82
CA LEU A 250 -4.49 13.60 10.15
C LEU A 250 -5.56 14.64 10.47
N LEU A 251 -5.26 15.93 10.27
CA LEU A 251 -6.23 17.01 10.52
C LEU A 251 -7.47 16.83 9.65
N SER A 252 -7.29 16.50 8.37
CA SER A 252 -8.41 16.25 7.46
C SER A 252 -9.23 15.04 7.90
N LEU A 253 -8.58 13.96 8.35
CA LEU A 253 -9.24 12.76 8.81
C LEU A 253 -10.08 13.01 10.07
N ILE A 254 -9.48 13.65 11.09
CA ILE A 254 -10.16 13.97 12.35
C ILE A 254 -11.37 14.89 12.12
N LEU A 255 -11.25 15.90 11.23
CA LEU A 255 -12.36 16.75 10.86
C LEU A 255 -13.44 15.99 10.09
N SER A 256 -13.05 15.03 9.23
CA SER A 256 -14.01 14.25 8.45
C SER A 256 -14.93 13.42 9.34
N GLU A 257 -14.44 12.88 10.44
CA GLU A 257 -15.25 12.14 11.44
C GLU A 257 -16.33 13.02 12.06
N LYS A 258 -16.06 14.32 12.18
CA LYS A 258 -16.99 15.32 12.79
C LYS A 258 -17.84 16.08 11.77
N MET A 259 -17.74 15.75 10.48
CA MET A 259 -18.30 16.56 9.38
C MET A 259 -19.84 16.69 9.41
N MET A 260 -20.51 15.74 10.07
CA MET A 260 -21.97 15.74 10.25
C MET A 260 -22.43 16.57 11.47
N GLU A 261 -21.51 17.01 12.33
CA GLU A 261 -21.85 17.64 13.60
C GLU A 261 -22.25 19.14 13.43
N SER A 262 -21.56 19.89 12.56
CA SER A 262 -21.86 21.31 12.36
C SER A 262 -21.32 21.89 11.04
N ALA A 263 -21.87 23.06 10.64
CA ALA A 263 -21.37 23.83 9.50
C ALA A 263 -19.94 24.35 9.72
N ASN A 264 -19.57 24.67 10.96
CA ASN A 264 -18.22 25.12 11.34
C ASN A 264 -17.15 24.09 10.98
N VAL A 265 -17.43 22.78 11.13
CA VAL A 265 -16.47 21.71 10.76
C VAL A 265 -16.15 21.77 9.26
N ARG A 266 -17.13 22.05 8.41
CA ARG A 266 -16.93 22.15 6.95
C ARG A 266 -16.04 23.33 6.59
N GLU A 267 -16.26 24.49 7.23
CA GLU A 267 -15.44 25.68 7.03
C GLU A 267 -13.97 25.42 7.42
N LYS A 268 -13.74 24.78 8.58
CA LYS A 268 -12.40 24.42 9.03
C LYS A 268 -11.76 23.31 8.18
N MET A 269 -12.53 22.38 7.62
CA MET A 269 -12.04 21.43 6.63
C MET A 269 -11.54 22.15 5.37
N ASP A 270 -12.30 23.10 4.85
CA ASP A 270 -11.89 23.89 3.69
C ASP A 270 -10.61 24.71 3.98
N ALA A 271 -10.49 25.24 5.19
CA ALA A 271 -9.26 25.92 5.63
C ALA A 271 -8.06 24.97 5.67
N VAL A 272 -8.21 23.75 6.20
CA VAL A 272 -7.14 22.72 6.21
C VAL A 272 -6.73 22.35 4.80
N LEU A 273 -7.67 22.13 3.87
CA LEU A 273 -7.37 21.81 2.48
C LEU A 273 -6.64 22.95 1.75
N LYS A 274 -7.02 24.21 2.03
CA LYS A 274 -6.30 25.38 1.51
C LYS A 274 -4.90 25.50 2.10
N ALA A 275 -4.75 25.32 3.41
CA ALA A 275 -3.46 25.33 4.09
C ALA A 275 -2.53 24.25 3.55
N LYS A 276 -3.03 23.03 3.29
CA LYS A 276 -2.26 21.97 2.64
C LYS A 276 -1.75 22.39 1.25
N LYS A 277 -2.59 23.05 0.44
CA LYS A 277 -2.18 23.59 -0.87
C LYS A 277 -1.11 24.69 -0.74
N MET A 278 -1.25 25.60 0.26
CA MET A 278 -0.25 26.62 0.55
C MET A 278 1.10 25.98 0.89
N TRP A 279 1.10 24.99 1.79
CA TRP A 279 2.30 24.26 2.15
C TRP A 279 2.93 23.52 0.94
N GLN A 280 2.14 22.89 0.10
CA GLN A 280 2.60 22.27 -1.15
C GLN A 280 3.22 23.28 -2.12
N ALA A 281 2.75 24.55 -2.08
CA ALA A 281 3.32 25.67 -2.81
C ALA A 281 4.53 26.32 -2.09
N ASN A 282 5.17 25.59 -1.13
CA ASN A 282 6.33 26.01 -0.34
C ASN A 282 6.10 27.15 0.66
N VAL A 283 4.87 27.41 1.08
CA VAL A 283 4.61 28.23 2.29
C VAL A 283 5.06 27.41 3.51
N SER A 284 5.62 28.07 4.53
CA SER A 284 6.08 27.39 5.75
C SER A 284 4.93 26.65 6.44
N LEU A 285 5.25 25.52 7.11
CA LEU A 285 4.25 24.76 7.87
C LEU A 285 3.55 25.64 8.90
N GLN A 286 4.32 26.47 9.63
CA GLN A 286 3.79 27.37 10.63
C GLN A 286 2.72 28.31 10.05
N ASN A 287 3.04 29.06 9.00
CA ASN A 287 2.10 30.00 8.37
C ASN A 287 0.86 29.28 7.82
N SER A 288 1.05 28.07 7.29
CA SER A 288 -0.06 27.26 6.78
C SER A 288 -1.00 26.78 7.89
N LEU A 289 -0.48 26.41 9.06
CA LEU A 289 -1.29 26.01 10.21
C LEU A 289 -1.94 27.22 10.89
N GLU A 290 -1.24 28.35 11.00
CA GLU A 290 -1.80 29.60 11.52
C GLU A 290 -3.00 30.08 10.70
N TYR A 291 -2.93 29.94 9.36
CA TYR A 291 -4.06 30.24 8.47
C TYR A 291 -5.35 29.47 8.84
N ILE A 292 -5.24 28.24 9.34
CA ILE A 292 -6.41 27.44 9.72
C ILE A 292 -7.13 28.02 10.94
N THR A 293 -6.41 28.75 11.80
CA THR A 293 -6.93 29.29 13.05
C THR A 293 -7.63 30.64 12.88
N LEU A 294 -7.46 31.29 11.73
CA LEU A 294 -8.15 32.51 11.36
C LEU A 294 -9.58 32.24 10.92
#